data_ae1c7187743891bf721525063b617666
#
_entry.id   ae1c7187743891bf721525063b617666
#
_cell.length_a   1.000
_cell.length_b   1.000
_cell.length_c   1.000
_cell.angle_alpha   90.00
_cell.angle_beta   90.00
_cell.angle_gamma   90.00
#
_symmetry.space_group_name_H-M   'P 1'
#
loop_
_entity.id
_entity.type
_entity.pdbx_description
1 polymer ?
#
loop_
_entity_poly.entity_id
_entity_poly.type
_entity_poly.pdbx_seq_one_letter_code
_entity_poly.pdbx_strand_id
1 'polypeptide(L)'
;MKSLVHRWLAVSTLLVALPCFGKTTIETLQTVSEHRFSAYVDGPRDAAVGIVLVHDWFGVTPFYSQATERLAKDGYRVVAVDLYDGHHAATHDEAGALMTAVNAGLAEEKVDAAIKSLADRPRKIAIMGFSMGAKFAFAASLRDKAIGATLIWYGETVNDADKLATLSGPALLVVGSKDGSAADNAAAFSKAADAAGAKAEIHIYPGEAHAFAQPLFNQGKTYDAVAAESAWRVSEDFLKRHLQ
;
A
#
# COMPACT_ATOMS: atom_id res chain seq x y z
N MET A 1 14.87 -62.62 40.95
CA MET A 1 13.87 -62.07 40.01
C MET A 1 13.98 -60.53 40.05
N LYS A 2 14.65 -59.92 39.06
CA LYS A 2 14.79 -58.46 38.96
C LYS A 2 13.87 -57.95 37.84
N SER A 3 12.88 -57.14 38.23
CA SER A 3 11.91 -56.52 37.34
C SER A 3 12.56 -55.36 36.60
N LEU A 4 12.62 -55.43 35.26
CA LEU A 4 13.01 -54.30 34.38
C LEU A 4 11.76 -53.43 34.13
N VAL A 5 11.80 -52.22 34.69
CA VAL A 5 10.79 -51.19 34.37
C VAL A 5 11.24 -50.45 33.13
N HIS A 6 10.54 -50.64 32.02
CA HIS A 6 10.77 -49.89 30.79
C HIS A 6 10.08 -48.51 30.92
N ARG A 7 10.90 -47.45 31.00
CA ARG A 7 10.43 -46.04 30.87
C ARG A 7 10.30 -45.70 29.39
N TRP A 8 9.08 -45.54 28.92
CA TRP A 8 8.79 -44.97 27.63
C TRP A 8 9.01 -43.45 27.70
N LEU A 9 10.00 -42.91 26.92
CA LEU A 9 10.17 -41.49 26.68
C LEU A 9 9.19 -41.12 25.57
N ALA A 10 8.15 -40.35 25.93
CA ALA A 10 7.29 -39.71 24.92
C ALA A 10 8.04 -38.56 24.28
N VAL A 11 8.47 -38.72 23.02
CA VAL A 11 8.99 -37.65 22.21
C VAL A 11 7.80 -36.84 21.69
N SER A 12 7.52 -35.71 22.31
CA SER A 12 6.55 -34.74 21.80
C SER A 12 7.16 -34.03 20.57
N THR A 13 6.76 -34.43 19.38
CA THR A 13 7.07 -33.72 18.14
C THR A 13 6.24 -32.43 18.11
N LEU A 14 6.90 -31.33 18.39
CA LEU A 14 6.31 -29.99 18.19
C LEU A 14 6.17 -29.76 16.67
N LEU A 15 4.96 -29.90 16.14
CA LEU A 15 4.65 -29.53 14.77
C LEU A 15 4.69 -28.00 14.71
N VAL A 16 5.81 -27.44 14.27
CA VAL A 16 5.88 -26.05 13.89
C VAL A 16 5.14 -25.95 12.56
N ALA A 17 3.93 -25.43 12.58
CA ALA A 17 3.20 -25.06 11.37
C ALA A 17 4.01 -23.96 10.67
N LEU A 18 4.67 -24.31 9.56
CA LEU A 18 5.27 -23.33 8.68
C LEU A 18 4.14 -22.43 8.15
N PRO A 19 4.28 -21.09 8.19
CA PRO A 19 3.30 -20.22 7.61
C PRO A 19 3.19 -20.56 6.12
N CYS A 20 2.01 -20.97 5.70
CA CYS A 20 1.68 -21.16 4.29
C CYS A 20 1.61 -19.74 3.69
N PHE A 21 2.69 -19.27 3.08
CA PHE A 21 2.67 -18.02 2.31
C PHE A 21 1.70 -18.23 1.15
N GLY A 22 0.56 -17.55 1.22
CA GLY A 22 -0.49 -17.64 0.22
C GLY A 22 0.01 -17.07 -1.11
N LYS A 23 -0.52 -17.60 -2.17
CA LYS A 23 -0.39 -17.00 -3.50
C LYS A 23 -1.41 -15.88 -3.59
N THR A 24 -1.02 -14.72 -4.11
CA THR A 24 -1.96 -13.62 -4.38
C THR A 24 -3.21 -14.15 -5.10
N THR A 25 -4.38 -13.89 -4.54
CA THR A 25 -5.67 -14.30 -5.07
C THR A 25 -6.45 -13.11 -5.58
N ILE A 26 -7.32 -13.32 -6.55
CA ILE A 26 -8.24 -12.28 -7.00
C ILE A 26 -9.57 -12.50 -6.27
N GLU A 27 -9.98 -11.50 -5.49
CA GLU A 27 -11.27 -11.46 -4.82
C GLU A 27 -12.18 -10.44 -5.53
N THR A 28 -13.48 -10.68 -5.57
CA THR A 28 -14.45 -9.72 -6.08
C THR A 28 -15.00 -8.93 -4.89
N LEU A 29 -14.82 -7.62 -4.92
CA LEU A 29 -15.42 -6.68 -3.99
C LEU A 29 -16.59 -5.94 -4.65
N GLN A 30 -17.41 -5.26 -3.83
CA GLN A 30 -18.56 -4.49 -4.30
C GLN A 30 -18.61 -3.14 -3.61
N THR A 31 -18.82 -2.09 -4.39
CA THR A 31 -18.99 -0.72 -3.91
C THR A 31 -20.39 -0.51 -3.32
N VAL A 32 -20.60 0.64 -2.68
CA VAL A 32 -21.93 1.03 -2.18
C VAL A 32 -22.93 1.28 -3.32
N SER A 33 -22.46 1.66 -4.50
CA SER A 33 -23.26 1.77 -5.73
C SER A 33 -23.46 0.44 -6.47
N GLU A 34 -23.15 -0.68 -5.80
CA GLU A 34 -23.29 -2.05 -6.32
C GLU A 34 -22.37 -2.42 -7.50
N HIS A 35 -21.39 -1.60 -7.83
CA HIS A 35 -20.37 -1.93 -8.83
C HIS A 35 -19.43 -3.03 -8.29
N ARG A 36 -19.25 -4.10 -9.07
CA ARG A 36 -18.35 -5.21 -8.73
C ARG A 36 -17.02 -5.03 -9.42
N PHE A 37 -15.93 -5.20 -8.68
CA PHE A 37 -14.57 -5.03 -9.20
C PHE A 37 -13.62 -6.05 -8.59
N SER A 38 -12.46 -6.23 -9.22
CA SER A 38 -11.40 -7.13 -8.74
C SER A 38 -10.51 -6.44 -7.73
N ALA A 39 -10.07 -7.19 -6.72
CA ALA A 39 -8.99 -6.82 -5.82
C ALA A 39 -7.98 -7.98 -5.73
N TYR A 40 -6.69 -7.66 -5.69
CA TYR A 40 -5.62 -8.62 -5.56
C TYR A 40 -5.23 -8.72 -4.09
N VAL A 41 -5.39 -9.90 -3.50
CA VAL A 41 -5.37 -10.08 -2.06
C VAL A 41 -4.37 -11.15 -1.66
N ASP A 42 -3.56 -10.88 -0.64
CA ASP A 42 -2.62 -11.84 -0.05
C ASP A 42 -2.48 -11.63 1.46
N GLY A 43 -1.79 -12.56 2.12
CA GLY A 43 -1.49 -12.51 3.54
C GLY A 43 -2.56 -13.13 4.44
N PRO A 44 -2.22 -13.31 5.73
CA PRO A 44 -3.07 -14.00 6.69
C PRO A 44 -4.41 -13.28 6.89
N ARG A 45 -5.50 -14.04 6.90
CA ARG A 45 -6.84 -13.47 7.15
C ARG A 45 -6.98 -12.87 8.54
N ASP A 46 -6.21 -13.36 9.50
CA ASP A 46 -6.17 -12.93 10.90
C ASP A 46 -5.04 -11.95 11.20
N ALA A 47 -4.38 -11.39 10.17
CA ALA A 47 -3.35 -10.37 10.33
C ALA A 47 -3.85 -9.20 11.20
N ALA A 48 -3.01 -8.74 12.14
CA ALA A 48 -3.32 -7.61 13.00
C ALA A 48 -3.33 -6.25 12.25
N VAL A 49 -2.69 -6.22 11.06
CA VAL A 49 -2.60 -5.02 10.22
C VAL A 49 -3.06 -5.36 8.81
N GLY A 50 -3.95 -4.53 8.26
CA GLY A 50 -4.36 -4.55 6.87
C GLY A 50 -3.73 -3.40 6.08
N ILE A 51 -3.42 -3.64 4.81
CA ILE A 51 -2.87 -2.62 3.90
C ILE A 51 -3.69 -2.57 2.63
N VAL A 52 -4.17 -1.38 2.27
CA VAL A 52 -4.77 -1.11 0.96
C VAL A 52 -3.70 -0.53 0.05
N LEU A 53 -3.45 -1.13 -1.12
CA LEU A 53 -2.59 -0.59 -2.17
C LEU A 53 -3.43 0.03 -3.27
N VAL A 54 -3.12 1.27 -3.66
CA VAL A 54 -3.79 1.98 -4.77
C VAL A 54 -2.76 2.24 -5.86
N HIS A 55 -2.97 1.63 -7.01
CA HIS A 55 -2.03 1.60 -8.12
C HIS A 55 -1.84 2.96 -8.82
N ASP A 56 -0.77 3.06 -9.59
CA ASP A 56 -0.49 4.17 -10.51
C ASP A 56 -1.36 4.11 -11.80
N TRP A 57 -1.09 4.95 -12.75
CA TRP A 57 -1.87 5.06 -13.98
C TRP A 57 -1.74 3.87 -14.96
N PHE A 58 -0.79 2.92 -14.71
CA PHE A 58 -0.70 1.69 -15.49
C PHE A 58 -1.73 0.62 -15.11
N GLY A 59 -2.39 0.77 -13.96
CA GLY A 59 -3.30 -0.26 -13.44
C GLY A 59 -2.58 -1.30 -12.57
N VAL A 60 -3.25 -2.39 -12.25
CA VAL A 60 -2.66 -3.48 -11.46
C VAL A 60 -1.74 -4.32 -12.35
N THR A 61 -0.50 -3.89 -12.45
CA THR A 61 0.58 -4.59 -13.16
C THR A 61 1.24 -5.65 -12.27
N PRO A 62 2.15 -6.51 -12.79
CA PRO A 62 2.92 -7.44 -11.98
C PRO A 62 3.67 -6.79 -10.81
N PHE A 63 4.04 -5.51 -10.89
CA PHE A 63 4.61 -4.75 -9.79
C PHE A 63 3.70 -4.76 -8.54
N TYR A 64 2.40 -4.57 -8.71
CA TYR A 64 1.45 -4.56 -7.58
C TYR A 64 1.21 -5.95 -7.01
N SER A 65 1.21 -7.01 -7.83
CA SER A 65 1.18 -8.38 -7.32
C SER A 65 2.42 -8.68 -6.46
N GLN A 66 3.61 -8.29 -6.93
CA GLN A 66 4.85 -8.45 -6.17
C GLN A 66 4.87 -7.61 -4.88
N ALA A 67 4.35 -6.36 -4.92
CA ALA A 67 4.19 -5.52 -3.75
C ALA A 67 3.25 -6.15 -2.71
N THR A 68 2.13 -6.71 -3.18
CA THR A 68 1.17 -7.43 -2.35
C THR A 68 1.83 -8.63 -1.67
N GLU A 69 2.54 -9.47 -2.44
CA GLU A 69 3.28 -10.62 -1.90
C GLU A 69 4.39 -10.22 -0.92
N ARG A 70 5.11 -9.12 -1.20
CA ARG A 70 6.17 -8.59 -0.35
C ARG A 70 5.64 -8.25 1.04
N LEU A 71 4.59 -7.44 1.09
CA LEU A 71 3.98 -7.02 2.35
C LEU A 71 3.28 -8.19 3.07
N ALA A 72 2.69 -9.12 2.33
CA ALA A 72 2.09 -10.32 2.89
C ALA A 72 3.11 -11.22 3.61
N LYS A 73 4.34 -11.30 3.11
CA LYS A 73 5.45 -12.02 3.76
C LYS A 73 5.84 -11.41 5.11
N ASP A 74 5.62 -10.11 5.30
CA ASP A 74 5.81 -9.42 6.57
C ASP A 74 4.63 -9.60 7.54
N GLY A 75 3.62 -10.39 7.14
CA GLY A 75 2.47 -10.74 7.98
C GLY A 75 1.28 -9.80 7.85
N TYR A 76 1.27 -8.90 6.87
CA TYR A 76 0.14 -8.02 6.60
C TYR A 76 -0.95 -8.71 5.76
N ARG A 77 -2.23 -8.35 5.98
CA ARG A 77 -3.30 -8.65 5.01
C ARG A 77 -3.34 -7.51 4.01
N VAL A 78 -3.07 -7.78 2.74
CA VAL A 78 -2.90 -6.77 1.70
C VAL A 78 -4.01 -6.88 0.67
N VAL A 79 -4.58 -5.73 0.29
CA VAL A 79 -5.62 -5.61 -0.75
C VAL A 79 -5.17 -4.56 -1.76
N ALA A 80 -4.74 -4.98 -2.94
CA ALA A 80 -4.47 -4.06 -4.05
C ALA A 80 -5.76 -3.87 -4.86
N VAL A 81 -6.22 -2.62 -4.91
CA VAL A 81 -7.50 -2.23 -5.54
C VAL A 81 -7.31 -2.09 -7.04
N ASP A 82 -8.17 -2.73 -7.82
CA ASP A 82 -8.23 -2.51 -9.27
C ASP A 82 -9.22 -1.38 -9.61
N LEU A 83 -8.68 -0.21 -9.93
CA LEU A 83 -9.48 0.94 -10.33
C LEU A 83 -9.98 0.85 -11.77
N TYR A 84 -9.41 -0.04 -12.58
CA TYR A 84 -9.62 -0.12 -14.03
C TYR A 84 -10.41 -1.35 -14.49
N ASP A 85 -11.06 -2.08 -13.57
CA ASP A 85 -11.91 -3.24 -13.89
C ASP A 85 -11.22 -4.31 -14.74
N GLY A 86 -9.99 -4.69 -14.40
CA GLY A 86 -9.19 -5.70 -15.07
C GLY A 86 -8.31 -5.17 -16.19
N HIS A 87 -8.41 -3.89 -16.53
CA HIS A 87 -7.54 -3.30 -17.55
C HIS A 87 -6.21 -2.83 -16.95
N HIS A 88 -5.16 -2.93 -17.74
CA HIS A 88 -3.85 -2.37 -17.42
C HIS A 88 -3.17 -1.90 -18.71
N ALA A 89 -2.30 -0.92 -18.59
CA ALA A 89 -1.58 -0.35 -19.70
C ALA A 89 -0.20 -1.00 -19.88
N ALA A 90 0.23 -1.14 -21.13
CA ALA A 90 1.59 -1.49 -21.51
C ALA A 90 2.40 -0.28 -22.00
N THR A 91 1.71 0.79 -22.39
CA THR A 91 2.30 2.03 -22.93
C THR A 91 1.79 3.26 -22.19
N HIS A 92 2.49 4.38 -22.33
CA HIS A 92 2.06 5.68 -21.77
C HIS A 92 0.74 6.16 -22.36
N ASP A 93 0.53 5.96 -23.66
CA ASP A 93 -0.71 6.38 -24.32
C ASP A 93 -1.91 5.61 -23.78
N GLU A 94 -1.76 4.28 -23.60
CA GLU A 94 -2.79 3.45 -22.98
C GLU A 94 -3.04 3.87 -21.53
N ALA A 95 -1.97 4.13 -20.75
CA ALA A 95 -2.07 4.57 -19.36
C ALA A 95 -2.81 5.93 -19.27
N GLY A 96 -2.48 6.88 -20.17
CA GLY A 96 -3.16 8.16 -20.27
C GLY A 96 -4.65 8.02 -20.60
N ALA A 97 -5.00 7.10 -21.50
CA ALA A 97 -6.38 6.82 -21.86
C ALA A 97 -7.15 6.22 -20.68
N LEU A 98 -6.59 5.22 -19.98
CA LEU A 98 -7.19 4.62 -18.79
C LEU A 98 -7.39 5.65 -17.67
N MET A 99 -6.36 6.45 -17.37
CA MET A 99 -6.42 7.49 -16.34
C MET A 99 -7.50 8.53 -16.65
N THR A 100 -7.65 8.94 -17.93
CA THR A 100 -8.67 9.89 -18.36
C THR A 100 -10.09 9.32 -18.24
N ALA A 101 -10.25 8.01 -18.43
CA ALA A 101 -11.53 7.32 -18.34
C ALA A 101 -11.97 7.03 -16.90
N VAL A 102 -11.10 7.20 -15.90
CA VAL A 102 -11.45 6.93 -14.48
C VAL A 102 -12.57 7.84 -14.02
N ASN A 103 -13.66 7.24 -13.57
CA ASN A 103 -14.64 7.93 -12.77
C ASN A 103 -14.12 8.08 -11.33
N ALA A 104 -13.79 9.31 -10.93
CA ALA A 104 -13.17 9.57 -9.63
C ALA A 104 -14.06 9.12 -8.45
N GLY A 105 -15.38 9.33 -8.53
CA GLY A 105 -16.31 8.90 -7.48
C GLY A 105 -16.34 7.39 -7.34
N LEU A 106 -16.40 6.65 -8.46
CA LEU A 106 -16.36 5.18 -8.45
C LEU A 106 -15.01 4.67 -7.94
N ALA A 107 -13.90 5.32 -8.29
CA ALA A 107 -12.58 4.96 -7.79
C ALA A 107 -12.48 5.13 -6.26
N GLU A 108 -13.03 6.21 -5.72
CA GLU A 108 -13.14 6.41 -4.27
C GLU A 108 -13.99 5.32 -3.60
N GLU A 109 -15.15 4.98 -4.16
CA GLU A 109 -15.99 3.88 -3.65
C GLU A 109 -15.27 2.53 -3.66
N LYS A 110 -14.44 2.24 -4.69
CA LYS A 110 -13.63 1.02 -4.76
C LYS A 110 -12.59 0.99 -3.63
N VAL A 111 -11.92 2.11 -3.37
CA VAL A 111 -10.96 2.23 -2.26
C VAL A 111 -11.68 2.05 -0.92
N ASP A 112 -12.84 2.68 -0.71
CA ASP A 112 -13.63 2.54 0.50
C ASP A 112 -14.11 1.08 0.70
N ALA A 113 -14.50 0.38 -0.37
CA ALA A 113 -14.85 -1.03 -0.31
C ALA A 113 -13.68 -1.93 0.06
N ALA A 114 -12.46 -1.62 -0.40
CA ALA A 114 -11.26 -2.34 0.00
C ALA A 114 -10.91 -2.10 1.48
N ILE A 115 -11.01 -0.87 1.97
CA ILE A 115 -10.85 -0.55 3.40
C ILE A 115 -11.88 -1.33 4.23
N LYS A 116 -13.14 -1.31 3.82
CA LYS A 116 -14.22 -2.04 4.48
C LYS A 116 -13.98 -3.55 4.50
N SER A 117 -13.42 -4.13 3.45
CA SER A 117 -13.09 -5.56 3.40
C SER A 117 -12.02 -5.97 4.41
N LEU A 118 -11.15 -5.03 4.80
CA LEU A 118 -10.16 -5.21 5.86
C LEU A 118 -10.74 -4.98 7.25
N ALA A 119 -11.80 -4.18 7.37
CA ALA A 119 -12.45 -3.85 8.64
C ALA A 119 -13.45 -4.92 9.11
N ASP A 120 -13.58 -6.06 8.41
CA ASP A 120 -14.35 -7.23 8.84
C ASP A 120 -13.90 -7.77 10.20
N ARG A 121 -12.69 -7.42 10.64
CA ARG A 121 -12.09 -7.74 11.93
C ARG A 121 -11.42 -6.50 12.53
N PRO A 122 -11.32 -6.42 13.87
CA PRO A 122 -10.53 -5.38 14.53
C PRO A 122 -9.07 -5.47 14.11
N ARG A 123 -8.60 -4.52 13.31
CA ARG A 123 -7.21 -4.42 12.88
C ARG A 123 -6.84 -2.95 12.62
N LYS A 124 -5.55 -2.65 12.70
CA LYS A 124 -5.02 -1.38 12.21
C LYS A 124 -4.98 -1.42 10.68
N ILE A 125 -5.26 -0.31 10.03
CA ILE A 125 -5.27 -0.22 8.57
C ILE A 125 -4.26 0.83 8.13
N ALA A 126 -3.44 0.48 7.14
CA ALA A 126 -2.65 1.44 6.36
C ALA A 126 -3.19 1.54 4.94
N ILE A 127 -2.94 2.68 4.31
CA ILE A 127 -3.17 2.85 2.88
C ILE A 127 -1.90 3.33 2.20
N MET A 128 -1.59 2.78 1.03
CA MET A 128 -0.41 3.10 0.25
C MET A 128 -0.81 3.43 -1.18
N GLY A 129 -0.53 4.66 -1.61
CA GLY A 129 -0.85 5.15 -2.95
C GLY A 129 0.38 5.48 -3.76
N PHE A 130 0.37 5.08 -5.04
CA PHE A 130 1.47 5.29 -5.98
C PHE A 130 1.04 6.25 -7.09
N SER A 131 1.78 7.34 -7.30
CA SER A 131 1.52 8.31 -8.38
C SER A 131 0.04 8.76 -8.41
N MET A 132 -0.72 8.42 -9.46
CA MET A 132 -2.17 8.66 -9.53
C MET A 132 -2.92 8.13 -8.31
N GLY A 133 -2.56 6.96 -7.81
CA GLY A 133 -3.19 6.34 -6.63
C GLY A 133 -3.00 7.12 -5.34
N ALA A 134 -2.00 7.99 -5.27
CA ALA A 134 -1.75 8.86 -4.11
C ALA A 134 -2.95 9.77 -3.80
N LYS A 135 -3.59 10.32 -4.83
CA LYS A 135 -4.79 11.15 -4.69
C LYS A 135 -5.91 10.43 -3.94
N PHE A 136 -6.20 9.20 -4.35
CA PHE A 136 -7.26 8.39 -3.74
C PHE A 136 -6.88 7.91 -2.34
N ALA A 137 -5.62 7.53 -2.13
CA ALA A 137 -5.11 7.13 -0.83
C ALA A 137 -5.20 8.28 0.19
N PHE A 138 -4.77 9.48 -0.19
CA PHE A 138 -4.89 10.65 0.68
C PHE A 138 -6.35 11.02 0.94
N ALA A 139 -7.18 11.05 -0.09
CA ALA A 139 -8.60 11.35 0.07
C ALA A 139 -9.29 10.39 1.06
N ALA A 140 -8.99 9.09 0.97
CA ALA A 140 -9.49 8.11 1.93
C ALA A 140 -8.98 8.37 3.35
N SER A 141 -7.67 8.66 3.52
CA SER A 141 -7.07 8.92 4.84
C SER A 141 -7.65 10.13 5.56
N LEU A 142 -8.08 11.14 4.81
CA LEU A 142 -8.71 12.33 5.39
C LEU A 142 -10.15 12.08 5.83
N ARG A 143 -10.84 11.11 5.20
CA ARG A 143 -12.25 10.78 5.48
C ARG A 143 -12.41 9.68 6.52
N ASP A 144 -11.58 8.63 6.44
CA ASP A 144 -11.76 7.40 7.23
C ASP A 144 -10.79 7.34 8.40
N LYS A 145 -11.33 7.41 9.60
CA LYS A 145 -10.58 7.35 10.87
C LYS A 145 -10.01 5.97 11.20
N ALA A 146 -10.40 4.93 10.48
CA ALA A 146 -9.82 3.59 10.61
C ALA A 146 -8.41 3.52 10.01
N ILE A 147 -8.02 4.46 9.14
CA ILE A 147 -6.70 4.50 8.53
C ILE A 147 -5.70 5.09 9.52
N GLY A 148 -4.88 4.22 10.11
CA GLY A 148 -3.86 4.58 11.11
C GLY A 148 -2.50 4.93 10.52
N ALA A 149 -2.28 4.79 9.19
CA ALA A 149 -1.05 5.21 8.52
C ALA A 149 -1.29 5.42 7.02
N THR A 150 -0.65 6.44 6.44
CA THR A 150 -0.75 6.81 5.02
C THR A 150 0.63 6.85 4.38
N LEU A 151 0.84 6.10 3.29
CA LEU A 151 2.10 6.08 2.56
C LEU A 151 1.86 6.56 1.13
N ILE A 152 2.61 7.55 0.70
CA ILE A 152 2.49 8.16 -0.63
C ILE A 152 3.82 8.06 -1.35
N TRP A 153 3.82 7.39 -2.49
CA TRP A 153 4.98 7.23 -3.34
C TRP A 153 4.84 8.08 -4.60
N TYR A 154 5.76 9.03 -4.77
CA TYR A 154 5.88 9.93 -5.93
C TYR A 154 4.54 10.45 -6.48
N GLY A 155 3.62 10.82 -5.59
CA GLY A 155 2.30 11.29 -5.95
C GLY A 155 1.97 12.66 -5.36
N GLU A 156 0.78 13.15 -5.72
CA GLU A 156 0.26 14.40 -5.21
C GLU A 156 0.04 14.33 -3.69
N THR A 157 0.34 15.43 -3.01
CA THR A 157 0.14 15.60 -1.58
C THR A 157 -0.94 16.66 -1.30
N VAL A 158 -1.48 16.61 -0.09
CA VAL A 158 -2.40 17.63 0.42
C VAL A 158 -1.59 18.65 1.22
N ASN A 159 -1.58 19.91 0.78
CA ASN A 159 -0.80 20.99 1.40
C ASN A 159 -1.68 21.96 2.20
N ASP A 160 -2.76 21.44 2.80
CA ASP A 160 -3.77 22.16 3.58
C ASP A 160 -3.70 21.65 5.03
N ALA A 161 -3.29 22.53 5.95
CA ALA A 161 -3.09 22.16 7.34
C ALA A 161 -4.39 21.72 8.03
N ASP A 162 -5.53 22.35 7.73
CA ASP A 162 -6.82 21.98 8.33
C ASP A 162 -7.23 20.58 7.92
N LYS A 163 -6.98 20.22 6.65
CA LYS A 163 -7.21 18.86 6.18
C LYS A 163 -6.24 17.88 6.82
N LEU A 164 -4.94 18.19 6.87
CA LEU A 164 -3.93 17.31 7.47
C LEU A 164 -4.16 17.07 8.96
N ALA A 165 -4.72 18.04 9.68
CA ALA A 165 -5.14 17.88 11.08
C ALA A 165 -6.21 16.79 11.27
N THR A 166 -6.88 16.38 10.18
CA THR A 166 -7.88 15.30 10.25
C THR A 166 -7.28 13.90 10.13
N LEU A 167 -6.01 13.74 9.78
CA LEU A 167 -5.36 12.43 9.71
C LEU A 167 -5.40 11.72 11.07
N SER A 168 -5.72 10.44 11.06
CA SER A 168 -5.76 9.63 12.29
C SER A 168 -4.43 8.98 12.64
N GLY A 169 -3.46 9.06 11.75
CA GLY A 169 -2.12 8.50 11.94
C GLY A 169 -1.05 9.21 11.12
N PRO A 170 0.20 8.79 11.24
CA PRO A 170 1.31 9.40 10.54
C PRO A 170 1.24 9.19 9.01
N ALA A 171 1.89 10.10 8.28
CA ALA A 171 2.06 9.99 6.84
C ALA A 171 3.54 9.82 6.48
N LEU A 172 3.82 8.97 5.49
CA LEU A 172 5.13 8.82 4.85
C LEU A 172 5.04 9.30 3.39
N LEU A 173 5.94 10.18 2.99
CA LEU A 173 6.12 10.59 1.60
C LEU A 173 7.46 10.08 1.07
N VAL A 174 7.42 9.38 -0.06
CA VAL A 174 8.58 8.87 -0.81
C VAL A 174 8.61 9.57 -2.16
N VAL A 175 9.65 10.34 -2.47
CA VAL A 175 9.72 11.16 -3.69
C VAL A 175 11.14 11.22 -4.23
N GLY A 176 11.27 11.26 -5.56
CA GLY A 176 12.55 11.52 -6.24
C GLY A 176 12.86 13.02 -6.31
N SER A 177 14.12 13.42 -6.13
CA SER A 177 14.50 14.84 -6.19
C SER A 177 14.38 15.47 -7.59
N LYS A 178 14.27 14.65 -8.63
CA LYS A 178 14.02 15.08 -10.02
C LYS A 178 12.57 14.86 -10.46
N ASP A 179 11.68 14.50 -9.53
CA ASP A 179 10.26 14.32 -9.79
C ASP A 179 9.54 15.67 -9.73
N GLY A 180 9.92 16.61 -10.58
CA GLY A 180 9.27 17.88 -10.85
C GLY A 180 8.43 18.43 -9.69
N SER A 181 7.12 18.50 -9.92
CA SER A 181 6.17 19.03 -8.95
C SER A 181 6.07 18.21 -7.63
N ALA A 182 6.41 16.92 -7.62
CA ALA A 182 6.34 16.12 -6.41
C ALA A 182 7.44 16.51 -5.41
N ALA A 183 8.63 16.85 -5.87
CA ALA A 183 9.71 17.36 -5.01
C ALA A 183 9.37 18.73 -4.40
N ASP A 184 8.79 19.64 -5.20
CA ASP A 184 8.34 20.95 -4.71
C ASP A 184 7.17 20.81 -3.71
N ASN A 185 6.25 19.90 -3.99
CA ASN A 185 5.13 19.61 -3.11
C ASN A 185 5.56 19.00 -1.77
N ALA A 186 6.69 18.26 -1.73
CA ALA A 186 7.21 17.68 -0.50
C ALA A 186 7.52 18.74 0.58
N ALA A 187 8.12 19.86 0.18
CA ALA A 187 8.41 20.97 1.10
C ALA A 187 7.13 21.67 1.57
N ALA A 188 6.17 21.86 0.67
CA ALA A 188 4.86 22.45 1.01
C ALA A 188 4.06 21.53 1.96
N PHE A 189 4.08 20.23 1.70
CA PHE A 189 3.47 19.21 2.55
C PHE A 189 4.09 19.20 3.95
N SER A 190 5.44 19.21 4.06
CA SER A 190 6.12 19.28 5.36
C SER A 190 5.65 20.47 6.18
N LYS A 191 5.65 21.65 5.59
CA LYS A 191 5.20 22.88 6.24
C LYS A 191 3.73 22.81 6.69
N ALA A 192 2.86 22.26 5.86
CA ALA A 192 1.45 22.12 6.19
C ALA A 192 1.23 21.07 7.29
N ALA A 193 1.99 19.96 7.28
CA ALA A 193 1.94 18.93 8.31
C ALA A 193 2.41 19.46 9.67
N ASP A 194 3.51 20.24 9.69
CA ASP A 194 4.00 20.88 10.91
C ASP A 194 2.95 21.86 11.48
N ALA A 195 2.32 22.67 10.63
CA ALA A 195 1.26 23.59 11.04
C ALA A 195 -0.01 22.87 11.57
N ALA A 196 -0.30 21.69 11.02
CA ALA A 196 -1.40 20.83 11.46
C ALA A 196 -1.09 20.04 12.74
N GLY A 197 0.16 19.99 13.20
CA GLY A 197 0.60 19.04 14.22
C GLY A 197 0.51 17.57 13.78
N ALA A 198 0.42 17.31 12.46
CA ALA A 198 0.37 15.99 11.89
C ALA A 198 1.77 15.37 11.83
N LYS A 199 1.88 14.08 12.17
CA LYS A 199 3.15 13.36 12.06
C LYS A 199 3.42 13.03 10.60
N ALA A 200 4.50 13.55 10.03
CA ALA A 200 4.91 13.27 8.66
C ALA A 200 6.41 12.94 8.59
N GLU A 201 6.73 11.92 7.80
CA GLU A 201 8.10 11.56 7.42
C GLU A 201 8.23 11.75 5.91
N ILE A 202 9.32 12.40 5.46
CA ILE A 202 9.56 12.68 4.06
C ILE A 202 10.92 12.14 3.67
N HIS A 203 10.95 11.23 2.70
CA HIS A 203 12.17 10.65 2.15
C HIS A 203 12.34 11.08 0.70
N ILE A 204 13.30 11.98 0.47
CA ILE A 204 13.66 12.47 -0.86
C ILE A 204 14.86 11.66 -1.36
N TYR A 205 14.70 11.00 -2.50
CA TYR A 205 15.74 10.19 -3.14
C TYR A 205 16.55 11.03 -4.12
N PRO A 206 17.83 11.33 -3.81
CA PRO A 206 18.65 12.21 -4.64
C PRO A 206 18.89 11.64 -6.03
N GLY A 207 18.62 12.45 -7.07
CA GLY A 207 18.84 12.05 -8.45
C GLY A 207 17.71 11.25 -9.09
N GLU A 208 16.76 10.76 -8.30
CA GLU A 208 15.64 9.94 -8.78
C GLU A 208 14.55 10.80 -9.43
N ALA A 209 13.93 10.25 -10.47
CA ALA A 209 12.81 10.84 -11.18
C ALA A 209 11.47 10.25 -10.73
N HIS A 210 10.36 10.68 -11.36
CA HIS A 210 9.03 10.12 -11.13
C HIS A 210 9.01 8.60 -11.35
N ALA A 211 8.32 7.88 -10.48
CA ALA A 211 8.13 6.43 -10.53
C ALA A 211 9.44 5.62 -10.58
N PHE A 212 10.51 6.08 -9.92
CA PHE A 212 11.82 5.42 -9.91
C PHE A 212 11.78 3.96 -9.40
N ALA A 213 10.73 3.58 -8.70
CA ALA A 213 10.54 2.22 -8.22
C ALA A 213 9.65 1.35 -9.13
N GLN A 214 9.10 1.91 -10.23
CA GLN A 214 8.19 1.21 -11.14
C GLN A 214 8.93 0.75 -12.41
N PRO A 215 9.19 -0.56 -12.58
CA PRO A 215 10.01 -1.06 -13.70
C PRO A 215 9.40 -0.84 -15.08
N LEU A 216 8.07 -0.68 -15.17
CA LEU A 216 7.38 -0.48 -16.46
C LEU A 216 7.29 0.99 -16.85
N PHE A 217 7.42 1.91 -15.89
CA PHE A 217 7.35 3.32 -16.18
C PHE A 217 8.50 3.74 -17.11
N ASN A 218 8.16 4.52 -18.13
CA ASN A 218 9.13 5.02 -19.12
C ASN A 218 10.07 3.93 -19.67
N GLN A 219 9.54 2.72 -19.91
CA GLN A 219 10.31 1.55 -20.38
C GLN A 219 11.49 1.19 -19.45
N GLY A 220 11.32 1.42 -18.14
CA GLY A 220 12.34 1.17 -17.13
C GLY A 220 13.49 2.18 -17.07
N LYS A 221 13.45 3.26 -17.88
CA LYS A 221 14.54 4.26 -17.93
C LYS A 221 14.70 5.06 -16.64
N THR A 222 13.64 5.16 -15.84
CA THR A 222 13.64 5.84 -14.55
C THR A 222 13.78 4.88 -13.39
N TYR A 223 13.77 3.57 -13.65
CA TYR A 223 13.85 2.57 -12.60
C TYR A 223 15.26 2.46 -12.02
N ASP A 224 15.38 2.65 -10.72
CA ASP A 224 16.58 2.38 -9.95
C ASP A 224 16.29 1.32 -8.88
N ALA A 225 16.88 0.13 -9.04
CA ALA A 225 16.64 -0.99 -8.15
C ALA A 225 17.14 -0.75 -6.71
N VAL A 226 18.20 0.04 -6.55
CA VAL A 226 18.78 0.34 -5.23
C VAL A 226 17.90 1.34 -4.49
N ALA A 227 17.49 2.41 -5.17
CA ALA A 227 16.57 3.40 -4.63
C ALA A 227 15.20 2.78 -4.33
N ALA A 228 14.68 1.93 -5.23
CA ALA A 228 13.42 1.21 -5.05
C ALA A 228 13.46 0.31 -3.81
N GLU A 229 14.50 -0.49 -3.65
CA GLU A 229 14.65 -1.36 -2.47
C GLU A 229 14.82 -0.55 -1.17
N SER A 230 15.55 0.56 -1.22
CA SER A 230 15.65 1.49 -0.08
C SER A 230 14.29 2.07 0.29
N ALA A 231 13.49 2.50 -0.69
CA ALA A 231 12.15 3.05 -0.45
C ALA A 231 11.18 2.00 0.14
N TRP A 232 11.28 0.75 -0.30
CA TRP A 232 10.54 -0.35 0.30
C TRP A 232 10.90 -0.56 1.75
N ARG A 233 12.20 -0.61 2.10
CA ARG A 233 12.66 -0.77 3.50
C ARG A 233 12.17 0.37 4.38
N VAL A 234 12.28 1.61 3.91
CA VAL A 234 11.75 2.77 4.64
C VAL A 234 10.25 2.63 4.91
N SER A 235 9.48 2.16 3.91
CA SER A 235 8.04 1.95 4.05
C SER A 235 7.71 0.81 5.02
N GLU A 236 8.42 -0.31 4.94
CA GLU A 236 8.27 -1.44 5.86
C GLU A 236 8.62 -1.06 7.30
N ASP A 237 9.70 -0.32 7.51
CA ASP A 237 10.11 0.18 8.82
C ASP A 237 9.10 1.19 9.39
N PHE A 238 8.54 2.06 8.53
CA PHE A 238 7.47 2.97 8.91
C PHE A 238 6.23 2.22 9.37
N LEU A 239 5.77 1.24 8.61
CA LEU A 239 4.61 0.40 8.96
C LEU A 239 4.85 -0.34 10.29
N LYS A 240 6.03 -0.92 10.50
CA LYS A 240 6.39 -1.61 11.74
C LYS A 240 6.36 -0.68 12.94
N ARG A 241 6.97 0.49 12.85
CA ARG A 241 7.03 1.47 13.96
C ARG A 241 5.66 2.00 14.38
N HIS A 242 4.72 2.11 13.45
CA HIS A 242 3.45 2.80 13.72
C HIS A 242 2.26 1.86 13.87
N LEU A 243 2.33 0.64 13.33
CA LEU A 243 1.18 -0.27 13.31
C LEU A 243 1.43 -1.62 13.99
N GLN A 244 2.65 -2.03 14.21
CA GLN A 244 2.99 -3.23 14.98
C GLN A 244 3.43 -2.86 16.40
#